data_551b02e25b1020d20e7a5dd085260ef6
#
_entry.id   551b02e25b1020d20e7a5dd085260ef6
#
_cell.length_a   1.000
_cell.length_b   1.000
_cell.length_c   1.000
_cell.angle_alpha   90.00
_cell.angle_beta   90.00
_cell.angle_gamma   90.00
#
_symmetry.space_group_name_H-M   'P 1'
#
loop_
_entity.id
_entity.type
_entity.pdbx_description
1 polymer ?
#
loop_
_entity_poly.entity_id
_entity_poly.type
_entity_poly.pdbx_seq_one_letter_code
_entity_poly.pdbx_strand_id
1 'polypeptide(L)'
;STGLEGLGTLGGNQIPAGVPWQISRDGATIVGWSSSENGREAFRWTRSEGMIGLGDLPGPVSDSQATDVSADGSIVIGIASGLEGVTSFRWTVATGMVDLGRPPGAGGSILLAASADGSIAVGDSPLVGDVVPILWDETHGMRNLVDVLEELGLGPAMAGWDLETATAISPDGLTVGGWGYNPQGDVEAWLAYLGEPSVVEIPALSSSGSVLFAAFLALASLLSLRHRWGHPCKADERAGPRSTR
;
A
#
# COMPACT_ATOMS: atom_id res chain seq x y z
N SER A 1 -13.34 0.25 -24.21
CA SER A 1 -14.57 0.96 -23.80
C SER A 1 -14.27 1.80 -22.56
N THR A 2 -14.79 3.02 -22.52
CA THR A 2 -14.78 3.85 -21.32
C THR A 2 -16.10 3.61 -20.58
N GLY A 3 -16.07 3.32 -19.27
CA GLY A 3 -17.29 3.09 -18.50
C GLY A 3 -17.04 2.35 -17.19
N LEU A 4 -18.13 2.09 -16.48
CA LEU A 4 -18.15 1.27 -15.27
C LEU A 4 -18.48 -0.19 -15.67
N GLU A 5 -17.77 -1.14 -15.10
CA GLU A 5 -17.99 -2.58 -15.30
C GLU A 5 -18.11 -3.26 -13.93
N GLY A 6 -19.13 -4.09 -13.76
CA GLY A 6 -19.28 -4.93 -12.57
C GLY A 6 -18.38 -6.16 -12.68
N LEU A 7 -17.68 -6.51 -11.60
CA LEU A 7 -16.77 -7.67 -11.56
C LEU A 7 -17.50 -8.99 -11.30
N GLY A 8 -18.77 -8.95 -10.89
CA GLY A 8 -19.53 -10.12 -10.44
C GLY A 8 -19.19 -10.54 -9.02
N THR A 9 -19.57 -11.77 -8.66
CA THR A 9 -19.29 -12.43 -7.39
C THR A 9 -19.03 -13.90 -7.62
N LEU A 10 -18.44 -14.60 -6.66
CA LEU A 10 -18.26 -16.07 -6.71
C LEU A 10 -19.59 -16.84 -6.56
N GLY A 11 -20.66 -16.16 -6.15
CA GLY A 11 -21.95 -16.76 -5.92
C GLY A 11 -22.11 -17.29 -4.50
N GLY A 12 -23.01 -18.29 -4.33
CA GLY A 12 -23.30 -18.92 -3.03
C GLY A 12 -24.65 -18.54 -2.46
N ASN A 13 -25.01 -19.16 -1.33
CA ASN A 13 -26.30 -18.98 -0.64
C ASN A 13 -26.36 -17.74 0.25
N GLN A 14 -25.27 -17.02 0.36
CA GLN A 14 -25.15 -15.76 1.11
C GLN A 14 -25.69 -14.58 0.27
N ILE A 15 -25.93 -13.46 0.92
CA ILE A 15 -26.16 -12.20 0.17
C ILE A 15 -24.94 -11.95 -0.71
N PRO A 16 -25.09 -11.90 -2.05
CA PRO A 16 -23.95 -11.71 -2.93
C PRO A 16 -23.19 -10.45 -2.57
N ALA A 17 -21.93 -10.58 -2.24
CA ALA A 17 -21.04 -9.48 -1.92
C ALA A 17 -19.67 -9.74 -2.52
N GLY A 18 -19.05 -8.70 -3.02
CA GLY A 18 -17.67 -8.70 -3.49
C GLY A 18 -17.03 -7.37 -3.18
N VAL A 19 -15.90 -7.39 -2.47
CA VAL A 19 -15.17 -6.19 -2.07
C VAL A 19 -13.76 -6.29 -2.63
N PRO A 20 -13.40 -5.45 -3.63
CA PRO A 20 -12.02 -5.35 -4.10
C PRO A 20 -11.18 -4.58 -3.07
N TRP A 21 -9.98 -5.05 -2.84
CA TRP A 21 -9.02 -4.41 -1.95
C TRP A 21 -7.87 -3.79 -2.73
N GLN A 22 -7.35 -4.49 -3.73
CA GLN A 22 -6.16 -4.06 -4.44
C GLN A 22 -6.25 -4.36 -5.93
N ILE A 23 -5.49 -3.61 -6.73
CA ILE A 23 -5.32 -3.78 -8.16
C ILE A 23 -3.83 -3.85 -8.50
N SER A 24 -3.43 -4.77 -9.39
CA SER A 24 -2.04 -4.86 -9.86
C SER A 24 -1.59 -3.58 -10.56
N ARG A 25 -0.29 -3.34 -10.61
CA ARG A 25 0.28 -2.10 -11.17
C ARG A 25 -0.10 -1.85 -12.63
N ASP A 26 -0.30 -2.91 -13.41
CA ASP A 26 -0.72 -2.84 -14.80
C ASP A 26 -2.24 -2.67 -14.97
N GLY A 27 -3.01 -2.73 -13.86
CA GLY A 27 -4.47 -2.63 -13.85
C GLY A 27 -5.19 -3.86 -14.40
N ALA A 28 -4.49 -4.97 -14.62
CA ALA A 28 -5.05 -6.17 -15.27
C ALA A 28 -5.65 -7.17 -14.27
N THR A 29 -5.18 -7.16 -13.00
CA THR A 29 -5.63 -8.07 -11.95
C THR A 29 -6.22 -7.29 -10.79
N ILE A 30 -7.38 -7.70 -10.29
CA ILE A 30 -8.03 -7.15 -9.10
C ILE A 30 -8.19 -8.28 -8.08
N VAL A 31 -7.89 -8.02 -6.83
CA VAL A 31 -8.02 -8.99 -5.74
C VAL A 31 -8.84 -8.42 -4.58
N GLY A 32 -9.37 -9.30 -3.75
CA GLY A 32 -10.17 -8.95 -2.59
C GLY A 32 -10.87 -10.20 -2.03
N TRP A 33 -12.11 -10.03 -1.58
CA TRP A 33 -12.94 -11.16 -1.15
C TRP A 33 -14.34 -11.10 -1.76
N SER A 34 -14.95 -12.26 -1.91
CA SER A 34 -16.34 -12.41 -2.35
C SER A 34 -17.05 -13.47 -1.52
N SER A 35 -18.36 -13.35 -1.40
CA SER A 35 -19.17 -14.47 -0.90
C SER A 35 -19.11 -15.63 -1.88
N SER A 36 -18.94 -16.84 -1.32
CA SER A 36 -18.98 -18.13 -2.02
C SER A 36 -19.96 -19.09 -1.33
N GLU A 37 -20.08 -20.30 -1.82
CA GLU A 37 -20.92 -21.33 -1.18
C GLU A 37 -20.45 -21.69 0.23
N ASN A 38 -19.15 -21.56 0.50
CA ASN A 38 -18.52 -21.96 1.76
C ASN A 38 -18.37 -20.82 2.76
N GLY A 39 -18.57 -19.55 2.33
CA GLY A 39 -18.38 -18.38 3.19
C GLY A 39 -17.72 -17.24 2.44
N ARG A 40 -16.87 -16.47 3.12
CA ARG A 40 -16.07 -15.45 2.52
C ARG A 40 -14.80 -16.06 1.92
N GLU A 41 -14.54 -15.80 0.64
CA GLU A 41 -13.45 -16.39 -0.09
C GLU A 41 -12.62 -15.30 -0.82
N ALA A 42 -11.31 -15.37 -0.70
CA ALA A 42 -10.40 -14.55 -1.48
C ALA A 42 -10.60 -14.76 -2.97
N PHE A 43 -10.58 -13.72 -3.75
CA PHE A 43 -10.69 -13.80 -5.20
C PHE A 43 -9.56 -13.10 -5.93
N ARG A 44 -9.31 -13.57 -7.14
CA ARG A 44 -8.56 -12.88 -8.19
C ARG A 44 -9.48 -12.70 -9.40
N TRP A 45 -9.54 -11.49 -9.91
CA TRP A 45 -10.30 -11.17 -11.11
C TRP A 45 -9.37 -10.68 -12.21
N THR A 46 -9.57 -11.18 -13.42
CA THR A 46 -8.98 -10.63 -14.65
C THR A 46 -10.06 -10.48 -15.70
N ARG A 47 -9.84 -9.63 -16.70
CA ARG A 47 -10.82 -9.44 -17.77
C ARG A 47 -11.02 -10.71 -18.61
N SER A 48 -10.02 -11.55 -18.73
CA SER A 48 -10.09 -12.79 -19.53
C SER A 48 -10.75 -13.96 -18.81
N GLU A 49 -10.59 -14.04 -17.48
CA GLU A 49 -11.05 -15.19 -16.67
C GLU A 49 -12.31 -14.87 -15.87
N GLY A 50 -12.60 -13.56 -15.67
CA GLY A 50 -13.59 -13.14 -14.69
C GLY A 50 -13.07 -13.31 -13.25
N MET A 51 -14.00 -13.46 -12.30
CA MET A 51 -13.69 -13.68 -10.89
C MET A 51 -13.48 -15.17 -10.64
N ILE A 52 -12.32 -15.53 -10.10
CA ILE A 52 -11.99 -16.88 -9.65
C ILE A 52 -11.72 -16.87 -8.15
N GLY A 53 -12.27 -17.85 -7.41
CA GLY A 53 -11.95 -18.07 -6.01
C GLY A 53 -10.53 -18.63 -5.85
N LEU A 54 -9.85 -18.18 -4.83
CA LEU A 54 -8.48 -18.63 -4.52
C LEU A 54 -8.48 -19.83 -3.55
N GLY A 55 -9.66 -20.20 -3.05
CA GLY A 55 -9.85 -21.25 -2.05
C GLY A 55 -9.55 -20.75 -0.63
N ASP A 56 -9.41 -21.72 0.27
CA ASP A 56 -9.15 -21.53 1.69
C ASP A 56 -8.03 -22.45 2.16
N LEU A 57 -7.41 -22.08 3.28
CA LEU A 57 -6.53 -22.98 4.01
C LEU A 57 -7.33 -24.06 4.73
N PRO A 58 -6.76 -25.26 4.99
CA PRO A 58 -7.39 -26.26 5.85
C PRO A 58 -7.68 -25.67 7.23
N GLY A 59 -8.94 -25.73 7.65
CA GLY A 59 -9.38 -25.17 8.93
C GLY A 59 -10.86 -25.43 9.20
N PRO A 60 -11.36 -25.08 10.41
CA PRO A 60 -12.74 -25.28 10.79
C PRO A 60 -13.72 -24.28 10.13
N VAL A 61 -13.24 -23.21 9.59
CA VAL A 61 -14.02 -22.12 8.99
C VAL A 61 -13.39 -21.73 7.66
N SER A 62 -14.20 -21.68 6.62
CA SER A 62 -13.80 -21.13 5.32
C SER A 62 -13.95 -19.61 5.37
N ASP A 63 -12.85 -18.92 5.51
CA ASP A 63 -12.77 -17.46 5.55
C ASP A 63 -11.40 -17.00 5.06
N SER A 64 -11.36 -16.48 3.84
CA SER A 64 -10.13 -15.93 3.26
C SER A 64 -10.38 -14.59 2.58
N GLN A 65 -9.35 -13.74 2.56
CA GLN A 65 -9.35 -12.41 1.94
C GLN A 65 -7.97 -12.14 1.34
N ALA A 66 -7.93 -11.72 0.08
CA ALA A 66 -6.72 -11.20 -0.52
C ALA A 66 -6.53 -9.73 -0.10
N THR A 67 -5.36 -9.39 0.41
CA THR A 67 -5.01 -8.05 0.89
C THR A 67 -4.18 -7.28 -0.11
N ASP A 68 -3.29 -7.96 -0.85
CA ASP A 68 -2.46 -7.31 -1.86
C ASP A 68 -2.09 -8.28 -3.01
N VAL A 69 -1.54 -7.70 -4.09
CA VAL A 69 -1.18 -8.42 -5.32
C VAL A 69 0.10 -7.85 -5.92
N SER A 70 0.98 -8.74 -6.41
CA SER A 70 2.21 -8.35 -7.12
C SER A 70 1.92 -7.45 -8.34
N ALA A 71 2.93 -6.72 -8.79
CA ALA A 71 2.79 -5.76 -9.88
C ALA A 71 2.28 -6.39 -11.19
N ASP A 72 2.61 -7.64 -11.44
CA ASP A 72 2.21 -8.42 -12.62
C ASP A 72 0.94 -9.27 -12.39
N GLY A 73 0.34 -9.23 -11.19
CA GLY A 73 -0.85 -9.98 -10.84
C GLY A 73 -0.66 -11.49 -10.66
N SER A 74 0.58 -11.99 -10.61
CA SER A 74 0.89 -13.43 -10.54
C SER A 74 0.91 -13.99 -9.11
N ILE A 75 1.18 -13.13 -8.12
CA ILE A 75 1.26 -13.47 -6.71
C ILE A 75 0.19 -12.69 -5.95
N VAL A 76 -0.59 -13.38 -5.15
CA VAL A 76 -1.57 -12.76 -4.24
C VAL A 76 -1.19 -13.11 -2.81
N ILE A 77 -1.19 -12.12 -1.94
CA ILE A 77 -1.09 -12.32 -0.49
C ILE A 77 -2.43 -12.02 0.17
N GLY A 78 -2.62 -12.55 1.36
CA GLY A 78 -3.84 -12.30 2.12
C GLY A 78 -3.84 -13.01 3.46
N ILE A 79 -5.02 -13.08 4.04
CA ILE A 79 -5.29 -13.74 5.31
C ILE A 79 -6.35 -14.83 5.13
N ALA A 80 -6.22 -15.90 5.89
CA ALA A 80 -7.20 -16.99 5.92
C ALA A 80 -7.33 -17.59 7.31
N SER A 81 -8.45 -18.26 7.56
CA SER A 81 -8.66 -19.05 8.76
C SER A 81 -8.00 -20.42 8.60
N GLY A 82 -6.87 -20.63 9.27
CA GLY A 82 -6.17 -21.91 9.32
C GLY A 82 -6.55 -22.77 10.51
N LEU A 83 -5.87 -23.89 10.70
CA LEU A 83 -6.11 -24.85 11.80
C LEU A 83 -5.88 -24.24 13.18
N GLU A 84 -4.98 -23.28 13.29
CA GLU A 84 -4.56 -22.68 14.56
C GLU A 84 -4.99 -21.20 14.70
N GLY A 85 -5.95 -20.74 13.90
CA GLY A 85 -6.44 -19.35 13.88
C GLY A 85 -6.14 -18.62 12.59
N VAL A 86 -6.18 -17.30 12.63
CA VAL A 86 -5.91 -16.45 11.45
C VAL A 86 -4.44 -16.51 11.10
N THR A 87 -4.13 -16.76 9.84
CA THR A 87 -2.77 -16.82 9.31
C THR A 87 -2.71 -16.14 7.93
N SER A 88 -1.54 -15.73 7.53
CA SER A 88 -1.31 -15.17 6.21
C SER A 88 -1.06 -16.24 5.18
N PHE A 89 -1.50 -15.99 3.95
CA PHE A 89 -1.24 -16.88 2.83
C PHE A 89 -0.53 -16.15 1.67
N ARG A 90 0.14 -16.94 0.85
CA ARG A 90 0.59 -16.58 -0.48
C ARG A 90 -0.04 -17.53 -1.48
N TRP A 91 -0.60 -16.98 -2.55
CA TRP A 91 -1.21 -17.75 -3.61
C TRP A 91 -0.52 -17.48 -4.95
N THR A 92 -0.33 -18.53 -5.72
CA THR A 92 0.05 -18.47 -7.15
C THR A 92 -0.77 -19.50 -7.92
N VAL A 93 -0.87 -19.35 -9.24
CA VAL A 93 -1.54 -20.36 -10.09
C VAL A 93 -0.88 -21.74 -9.97
N ALA A 94 0.42 -21.80 -9.72
CA ALA A 94 1.17 -23.06 -9.64
C ALA A 94 1.00 -23.80 -8.32
N THR A 95 0.89 -23.07 -7.21
CA THR A 95 0.88 -23.66 -5.86
C THR A 95 -0.50 -23.67 -5.20
N GLY A 96 -1.44 -22.85 -5.71
CA GLY A 96 -2.64 -22.53 -4.94
C GLY A 96 -2.30 -21.70 -3.69
N MET A 97 -3.19 -21.74 -2.70
CA MET A 97 -3.02 -21.05 -1.42
C MET A 97 -2.05 -21.83 -0.51
N VAL A 98 -1.01 -21.16 -0.04
CA VAL A 98 0.01 -21.72 0.85
C VAL A 98 0.04 -20.88 2.12
N ASP A 99 -0.05 -21.56 3.28
CA ASP A 99 0.09 -20.95 4.61
C ASP A 99 1.54 -20.47 4.82
N LEU A 100 1.70 -19.22 5.19
CA LEU A 100 3.02 -18.60 5.47
C LEU A 100 3.41 -18.69 6.95
N GLY A 101 2.53 -19.23 7.79
CA GLY A 101 2.75 -19.35 9.21
C GLY A 101 2.68 -18.01 9.95
N ARG A 102 3.34 -18.00 11.10
CA ARG A 102 3.37 -16.84 12.03
C ARG A 102 4.72 -16.77 12.74
N PRO A 103 5.08 -15.62 13.33
CA PRO A 103 6.28 -15.54 14.17
C PRO A 103 6.17 -16.47 15.38
N PRO A 104 7.28 -16.94 15.95
CA PRO A 104 7.26 -17.72 17.17
C PRO A 104 6.54 -17.01 18.32
N GLY A 105 5.61 -17.73 18.99
CA GLY A 105 4.84 -17.20 20.11
C GLY A 105 3.64 -16.32 19.73
N ALA A 106 3.43 -16.06 18.45
CA ALA A 106 2.32 -15.24 17.98
C ALA A 106 1.00 -16.00 17.87
N GLY A 107 -0.13 -15.29 18.06
CA GLY A 107 -1.48 -15.82 17.93
C GLY A 107 -1.97 -15.94 16.48
N GLY A 108 -1.28 -15.27 15.54
CA GLY A 108 -1.64 -15.25 14.12
C GLY A 108 -0.67 -14.45 13.29
N SER A 109 -1.00 -14.21 12.02
CA SER A 109 -0.29 -13.27 11.13
C SER A 109 -1.28 -12.62 10.17
N ILE A 110 -1.06 -11.35 9.86
CA ILE A 110 -1.89 -10.53 8.98
C ILE A 110 -0.97 -9.76 8.04
N LEU A 111 -0.72 -10.25 6.83
CA LEU A 111 0.03 -9.52 5.82
C LEU A 111 -0.88 -8.53 5.10
N LEU A 112 -0.42 -7.28 4.97
CA LEU A 112 -1.18 -6.15 4.46
C LEU A 112 -0.66 -5.64 3.11
N ALA A 113 0.66 -5.70 2.88
CA ALA A 113 1.28 -5.17 1.67
C ALA A 113 2.46 -6.05 1.21
N ALA A 114 2.71 -6.08 -0.10
CA ALA A 114 3.80 -6.84 -0.73
C ALA A 114 4.65 -5.95 -1.65
N SER A 115 5.91 -6.32 -1.82
CA SER A 115 6.79 -5.77 -2.86
C SER A 115 6.26 -6.07 -4.26
N ALA A 116 6.73 -5.35 -5.27
CA ALA A 116 6.22 -5.46 -6.64
C ALA A 116 6.33 -6.87 -7.23
N ASP A 117 7.34 -7.62 -6.82
CA ASP A 117 7.57 -9.01 -7.22
C ASP A 117 6.94 -10.05 -6.25
N GLY A 118 6.31 -9.59 -5.16
CA GLY A 118 5.72 -10.45 -4.13
C GLY A 118 6.72 -11.29 -3.35
N SER A 119 8.01 -10.94 -3.37
CA SER A 119 9.08 -11.65 -2.66
C SER A 119 9.19 -11.27 -1.18
N ILE A 120 8.72 -10.06 -0.83
CA ILE A 120 8.68 -9.54 0.53
C ILE A 120 7.26 -9.06 0.83
N ALA A 121 6.75 -9.35 2.00
CA ALA A 121 5.46 -8.87 2.45
C ALA A 121 5.54 -8.42 3.92
N VAL A 122 4.73 -7.44 4.28
CA VAL A 122 4.71 -6.84 5.62
C VAL A 122 3.28 -6.73 6.17
N GLY A 123 3.18 -6.63 7.48
CA GLY A 123 1.90 -6.54 8.14
C GLY A 123 2.03 -6.47 9.66
N ASP A 124 1.14 -7.13 10.36
CA ASP A 124 1.18 -7.25 11.81
C ASP A 124 0.83 -8.66 12.29
N SER A 125 1.13 -8.90 13.53
CA SER A 125 0.83 -10.16 14.22
C SER A 125 0.32 -9.87 15.63
N PRO A 126 -0.88 -10.36 15.99
CA PRO A 126 -1.36 -10.26 17.35
C PRO A 126 -0.54 -11.18 18.28
N LEU A 127 0.08 -10.59 19.29
CA LEU A 127 0.64 -11.25 20.45
C LEU A 127 -0.35 -11.20 21.61
N VAL A 128 -0.08 -11.96 22.66
CA VAL A 128 -0.91 -11.89 23.88
C VAL A 128 -0.72 -10.54 24.56
N GLY A 129 -1.66 -9.63 24.32
CA GLY A 129 -1.65 -8.28 24.92
C GLY A 129 -0.93 -7.22 24.12
N ASP A 130 -0.48 -7.53 22.91
CA ASP A 130 0.31 -6.64 22.07
C ASP A 130 0.11 -6.93 20.58
N VAL A 131 0.54 -6.01 19.72
CA VAL A 131 0.63 -6.18 18.26
C VAL A 131 2.05 -5.86 17.86
N VAL A 132 2.63 -6.67 16.97
CA VAL A 132 4.00 -6.43 16.47
C VAL A 132 4.02 -6.40 14.96
N PRO A 133 4.81 -5.52 14.34
CA PRO A 133 4.97 -5.51 12.90
C PRO A 133 5.74 -6.76 12.45
N ILE A 134 5.31 -7.33 11.33
CA ILE A 134 5.92 -8.52 10.76
C ILE A 134 6.44 -8.28 9.35
N LEU A 135 7.45 -9.07 9.00
CA LEU A 135 7.98 -9.20 7.66
C LEU A 135 8.08 -10.67 7.29
N TRP A 136 7.64 -10.98 6.09
CA TRP A 136 7.82 -12.28 5.47
C TRP A 136 8.70 -12.16 4.22
N ASP A 137 9.63 -13.07 4.07
CA ASP A 137 10.35 -13.33 2.81
C ASP A 137 10.50 -14.84 2.59
N GLU A 138 10.75 -15.25 1.34
CA GLU A 138 10.82 -16.67 0.97
C GLU A 138 12.04 -17.40 1.60
N THR A 139 13.10 -16.66 1.94
CA THR A 139 14.34 -17.24 2.50
C THR A 139 14.23 -17.52 3.99
N HIS A 140 13.63 -16.59 4.75
CA HIS A 140 13.64 -16.63 6.22
C HIS A 140 12.26 -16.92 6.81
N GLY A 141 11.18 -16.89 5.98
CA GLY A 141 9.81 -17.03 6.46
C GLY A 141 9.29 -15.79 7.22
N MET A 142 8.34 -16.02 8.11
CA MET A 142 7.69 -14.96 8.89
C MET A 142 8.56 -14.58 10.11
N ARG A 143 8.86 -13.28 10.27
CA ARG A 143 9.69 -12.74 11.35
C ARG A 143 9.05 -11.49 11.95
N ASN A 144 9.38 -11.20 13.20
CA ASN A 144 9.13 -9.88 13.78
C ASN A 144 10.00 -8.84 13.05
N LEU A 145 9.39 -7.77 12.55
CA LEU A 145 10.12 -6.72 11.81
C LEU A 145 11.09 -5.97 12.74
N VAL A 146 10.77 -5.81 14.02
CA VAL A 146 11.68 -5.16 14.99
C VAL A 146 13.00 -5.92 15.06
N ASP A 147 12.96 -7.26 15.14
CA ASP A 147 14.19 -8.10 15.16
C ASP A 147 14.99 -7.90 13.88
N VAL A 148 14.33 -7.84 12.72
CA VAL A 148 14.99 -7.59 11.42
C VAL A 148 15.66 -6.21 11.39
N LEU A 149 15.00 -5.17 11.93
CA LEU A 149 15.55 -3.82 12.00
C LEU A 149 16.75 -3.75 12.99
N GLU A 150 16.72 -4.51 14.08
CA GLU A 150 17.85 -4.63 15.01
C GLU A 150 19.05 -5.31 14.35
N GLU A 151 18.82 -6.41 13.60
CA GLU A 151 19.87 -7.10 12.82
C GLU A 151 20.52 -6.17 11.78
N LEU A 152 19.75 -5.23 11.23
CA LEU A 152 20.25 -4.19 10.30
C LEU A 152 20.95 -3.02 11.03
N GLY A 153 21.06 -3.07 12.37
CA GLY A 153 21.73 -2.02 13.15
C GLY A 153 20.89 -0.79 13.43
N LEU A 154 19.58 -0.83 13.20
CA LEU A 154 18.65 0.29 13.40
C LEU A 154 18.15 0.41 14.85
N GLY A 155 18.55 -0.49 15.76
CA GLY A 155 18.18 -0.46 17.18
C GLY A 155 18.29 0.93 17.85
N PRO A 156 19.42 1.68 17.69
CA PRO A 156 19.54 3.01 18.23
C PRO A 156 18.52 4.02 17.69
N ALA A 157 18.10 3.89 16.44
CA ALA A 157 17.09 4.77 15.82
C ALA A 157 15.67 4.46 16.32
N MET A 158 15.42 3.23 16.74
CA MET A 158 14.15 2.77 17.28
C MET A 158 14.02 2.99 18.79
N ALA A 159 15.04 3.55 19.46
CA ALA A 159 15.04 3.70 20.92
C ALA A 159 13.80 4.47 21.42
N GLY A 160 12.99 3.81 22.24
CA GLY A 160 11.76 4.37 22.82
C GLY A 160 10.54 4.34 21.90
N TRP A 161 10.66 3.84 20.67
CA TRP A 161 9.53 3.54 19.81
C TRP A 161 8.92 2.19 20.16
N ASP A 162 7.60 2.12 20.03
CA ASP A 162 6.83 0.88 20.06
C ASP A 162 6.15 0.74 18.69
N LEU A 163 6.73 -0.10 17.83
CA LEU A 163 6.27 -0.28 16.44
C LEU A 163 5.14 -1.31 16.43
N GLU A 164 3.96 -0.93 15.95
CA GLU A 164 2.75 -1.78 15.98
C GLU A 164 2.53 -2.51 14.63
N THR A 165 2.28 -1.77 13.57
CA THR A 165 1.84 -2.32 12.29
C THR A 165 2.69 -1.79 11.15
N ALA A 166 3.13 -2.65 10.25
CA ALA A 166 3.71 -2.30 8.96
C ALA A 166 2.60 -2.34 7.89
N THR A 167 2.20 -1.18 7.36
CA THR A 167 1.04 -1.06 6.46
C THR A 167 1.40 -0.93 4.99
N ALA A 168 2.66 -0.64 4.68
CA ALA A 168 3.12 -0.38 3.32
C ALA A 168 4.57 -0.82 3.11
N ILE A 169 4.88 -1.22 1.89
CA ILE A 169 6.24 -1.53 1.44
C ILE A 169 6.46 -0.95 0.05
N SER A 170 7.68 -0.46 -0.21
CA SER A 170 8.03 0.03 -1.54
C SER A 170 8.10 -1.10 -2.58
N PRO A 171 7.94 -0.78 -3.88
CA PRO A 171 7.98 -1.78 -4.95
C PRO A 171 9.27 -2.61 -4.98
N ASP A 172 10.40 -2.05 -4.57
CA ASP A 172 11.69 -2.74 -4.48
C ASP A 172 11.88 -3.54 -3.18
N GLY A 173 10.91 -3.48 -2.25
CA GLY A 173 10.96 -4.18 -0.98
C GLY A 173 11.90 -3.56 0.05
N LEU A 174 12.52 -2.40 -0.22
CA LEU A 174 13.58 -1.84 0.61
C LEU A 174 13.13 -0.76 1.59
N THR A 175 11.90 -0.27 1.46
CA THR A 175 11.35 0.75 2.34
C THR A 175 10.01 0.28 2.89
N VAL A 176 9.88 0.27 4.21
CA VAL A 176 8.66 -0.13 4.91
C VAL A 176 8.11 1.06 5.69
N GLY A 177 6.82 1.27 5.62
CA GLY A 177 6.09 2.28 6.40
C GLY A 177 5.02 1.65 7.27
N GLY A 178 4.79 2.27 8.42
CA GLY A 178 3.78 1.81 9.36
C GLY A 178 3.42 2.86 10.40
N TRP A 179 2.82 2.44 11.48
CA TRP A 179 2.51 3.29 12.62
C TRP A 179 2.83 2.59 13.95
N GLY A 180 2.94 3.36 15.00
CA GLY A 180 3.23 2.88 16.34
C GLY A 180 3.22 4.03 17.32
N TYR A 181 3.82 3.84 18.49
CA TYR A 181 3.96 4.89 19.51
C TYR A 181 5.38 5.42 19.51
N ASN A 182 5.51 6.74 19.44
CA ASN A 182 6.80 7.41 19.55
C ASN A 182 7.31 7.44 21.00
N PRO A 183 8.56 7.90 21.27
CA PRO A 183 9.11 7.98 22.62
C PRO A 183 8.33 8.87 23.60
N GLN A 184 7.39 9.69 23.11
CA GLN A 184 6.49 10.51 23.93
C GLN A 184 5.17 9.80 24.25
N GLY A 185 4.91 8.63 23.63
CA GLY A 185 3.69 7.85 23.77
C GLY A 185 2.56 8.31 22.83
N ASP A 186 2.88 9.14 21.83
CA ASP A 186 1.92 9.57 20.82
C ASP A 186 1.90 8.59 19.65
N VAL A 187 0.72 8.38 19.03
CA VAL A 187 0.60 7.59 17.80
C VAL A 187 1.23 8.36 16.65
N GLU A 188 2.21 7.75 15.99
CA GLU A 188 2.95 8.37 14.89
C GLU A 188 3.26 7.35 13.79
N ALA A 189 3.27 7.82 12.54
CA ALA A 189 3.72 7.02 11.41
C ALA A 189 5.26 6.95 11.40
N TRP A 190 5.78 5.78 11.07
CA TRP A 190 7.22 5.55 10.94
C TRP A 190 7.60 5.04 9.55
N LEU A 191 8.88 5.18 9.22
CA LEU A 191 9.49 4.68 7.98
C LEU A 191 10.83 4.04 8.32
N ALA A 192 11.07 2.84 7.79
CA ALA A 192 12.30 2.10 7.94
C ALA A 192 12.88 1.70 6.57
N TYR A 193 14.21 1.72 6.46
CA TYR A 193 14.94 1.28 5.28
C TYR A 193 15.59 -0.08 5.57
N LEU A 194 15.22 -1.11 4.80
CA LEU A 194 15.76 -2.48 4.92
C LEU A 194 17.08 -2.68 4.16
N GLY A 195 17.51 -1.69 3.42
CA GLY A 195 18.76 -1.69 2.64
C GLY A 195 19.20 -0.28 2.31
N GLU A 196 20.37 -0.16 1.66
CA GLU A 196 20.79 1.12 1.11
C GLU A 196 19.71 1.60 0.12
N PRO A 197 19.11 2.79 0.32
CA PRO A 197 18.16 3.32 -0.63
C PRO A 197 18.85 3.39 -1.97
N SER A 198 18.22 2.83 -3.01
CA SER A 198 18.69 2.97 -4.38
C SER A 198 18.72 4.46 -4.68
N VAL A 199 19.88 5.09 -4.56
CA VAL A 199 20.06 6.47 -5.00
C VAL A 199 19.87 6.42 -6.51
N VAL A 200 18.65 6.75 -6.97
CA VAL A 200 18.48 7.11 -8.37
C VAL A 200 19.33 8.37 -8.53
N GLU A 201 20.56 8.20 -9.01
CA GLU A 201 21.35 9.32 -9.45
C GLU A 201 20.50 10.03 -10.51
N ILE A 202 19.84 11.10 -10.11
CA ILE A 202 19.27 12.04 -11.08
C ILE A 202 20.49 12.50 -11.85
N PRO A 203 20.62 12.20 -13.17
CA PRO A 203 21.78 12.62 -13.94
C PRO A 203 21.94 14.10 -13.70
N ALA A 204 23.07 14.51 -13.11
CA ALA A 204 23.34 15.91 -12.87
C ALA A 204 23.15 16.62 -14.21
N LEU A 205 22.21 17.57 -14.27
CA LEU A 205 22.02 18.38 -15.45
C LEU A 205 23.40 18.90 -15.84
N SER A 206 23.87 18.57 -17.04
CA SER A 206 25.14 19.09 -17.54
C SER A 206 25.13 20.60 -17.29
N SER A 207 26.29 21.20 -17.05
CA SER A 207 26.39 22.64 -16.80
C SER A 207 25.62 23.49 -17.83
N SER A 208 25.49 22.98 -19.06
CA SER A 208 24.66 23.55 -20.14
C SER A 208 23.15 23.41 -19.87
N GLY A 209 22.69 22.32 -19.27
CA GLY A 209 21.28 22.11 -18.90
C GLY A 209 20.86 22.97 -17.71
N SER A 210 21.76 23.18 -16.75
CA SER A 210 21.52 24.07 -15.60
C SER A 210 21.40 25.53 -16.02
N VAL A 211 22.15 25.95 -17.00
CA VAL A 211 22.07 27.32 -17.57
C VAL A 211 20.76 27.51 -18.33
N LEU A 212 20.31 26.51 -19.10
CA LEU A 212 19.04 26.58 -19.83
C LEU A 212 17.83 26.60 -18.86
N PHE A 213 17.89 25.86 -17.77
CA PHE A 213 16.82 25.85 -16.78
C PHE A 213 16.73 27.17 -16.00
N ALA A 214 17.89 27.75 -15.63
CA ALA A 214 17.96 29.06 -15.00
C ALA A 214 17.48 30.18 -15.95
N ALA A 215 17.80 30.08 -17.24
CA ALA A 215 17.34 31.03 -18.25
C ALA A 215 15.81 30.93 -18.47
N PHE A 216 15.24 29.73 -18.42
CA PHE A 216 13.80 29.53 -18.56
C PHE A 216 13.03 30.13 -17.37
N LEU A 217 13.53 29.95 -16.15
CA LEU A 217 12.94 30.54 -14.93
C LEU A 217 13.05 32.08 -14.94
N ALA A 218 14.15 32.62 -15.43
CA ALA A 218 14.33 34.07 -15.56
C ALA A 218 13.39 34.67 -16.62
N LEU A 219 13.16 33.97 -17.74
CA LEU A 219 12.25 34.42 -18.79
C LEU A 219 10.78 34.35 -18.32
N ALA A 220 10.40 33.31 -17.56
CA ALA A 220 9.05 33.16 -16.98
C ALA A 220 8.74 34.27 -15.96
N SER A 221 9.72 34.67 -15.15
CA SER A 221 9.57 35.76 -14.19
C SER A 221 9.48 37.14 -14.88
N LEU A 222 10.20 37.36 -15.97
CA LEU A 222 10.11 38.61 -16.76
C LEU A 222 8.77 38.74 -17.51
N LEU A 223 8.20 37.63 -17.99
CA LEU A 223 6.88 37.62 -18.61
C LEU A 223 5.75 37.86 -17.58
N SER A 224 5.88 37.36 -16.35
CA SER A 224 4.91 37.61 -15.28
C SER A 224 4.93 39.06 -14.79
N LEU A 225 6.09 39.72 -14.81
CA LEU A 225 6.21 41.13 -14.47
C LEU A 225 5.60 42.04 -15.55
N ARG A 226 5.69 41.70 -16.84
CA ARG A 226 5.05 42.47 -17.91
C ARG A 226 3.50 42.41 -17.86
N HIS A 227 2.93 41.33 -17.37
CA HIS A 227 1.46 41.23 -17.23
C HIS A 227 0.89 42.02 -16.04
N ARG A 228 1.72 42.43 -15.08
CA ARG A 228 1.27 43.19 -13.90
C ARG A 228 1.20 44.70 -14.11
N TRP A 229 1.75 45.21 -15.21
CA TRP A 229 1.81 46.67 -15.50
C TRP A 229 0.91 47.14 -16.64
N GLY A 230 -0.01 46.28 -17.10
CA GLY A 230 -0.86 46.52 -18.29
C GLY A 230 -2.33 46.92 -18.03
N HIS A 231 -2.73 47.27 -16.81
CA HIS A 231 -4.08 47.77 -16.59
C HIS A 231 -4.06 49.26 -16.28
N PRO A 232 -4.57 50.15 -17.19
CA PRO A 232 -4.81 51.53 -16.84
C PRO A 232 -5.99 51.64 -15.88
N CYS A 233 -5.80 52.40 -14.78
CA CYS A 233 -6.90 52.81 -13.88
C CYS A 233 -8.01 53.46 -14.67
N LYS A 234 -9.19 52.87 -14.72
CA LYS A 234 -10.40 53.58 -15.09
C LYS A 234 -10.85 54.45 -13.91
N ALA A 235 -10.83 55.75 -14.12
CA ALA A 235 -11.41 56.75 -13.22
C ALA A 235 -12.90 56.47 -13.04
N ASP A 236 -13.35 56.41 -11.80
CA ASP A 236 -14.75 56.27 -11.41
C ASP A 236 -15.41 57.65 -11.49
N GLU A 237 -16.17 57.91 -12.57
CA GLU A 237 -17.04 59.07 -12.75
C GLU A 237 -18.48 58.68 -12.41
N ARG A 238 -18.84 58.72 -11.12
CA ARG A 238 -20.28 58.85 -10.72
C ARG A 238 -20.45 59.69 -9.45
N ALA A 239 -20.47 60.97 -9.62
CA ALA A 239 -21.11 61.87 -8.69
C ALA A 239 -22.42 62.34 -9.33
N GLY A 240 -23.56 61.81 -8.93
CA GLY A 240 -24.92 62.31 -9.24
C GLY A 240 -25.53 62.96 -7.99
N PRO A 241 -26.37 63.98 -8.11
CA PRO A 241 -26.71 64.89 -7.04
C PRO A 241 -27.78 64.33 -6.09
N ARG A 242 -27.65 64.66 -4.82
CA ARG A 242 -28.68 64.43 -3.77
C ARG A 242 -29.85 65.37 -4.07
N SER A 243 -31.07 64.78 -4.16
CA SER A 243 -32.35 65.48 -4.08
C SER A 243 -32.91 65.33 -2.68
N THR A 244 -33.17 66.44 -2.05
CA THR A 244 -33.97 66.66 -0.84
C THR A 244 -35.45 66.45 -1.12
N ARG A 245 -36.10 65.58 -0.42
CA ARG A 245 -37.39 65.75 0.29
C ARG A 245 -37.72 64.53 1.11
#